data_2b2834df2ef9fc8bd707c4c642066f9d
#
_entry.id   2b2834df2ef9fc8bd707c4c642066f9d
#
_cell.length_a   1.000
_cell.length_b   1.000
_cell.length_c   1.000
_cell.angle_alpha   90.00
_cell.angle_beta   90.00
_cell.angle_gamma   90.00
#
_symmetry.space_group_name_H-M   'P 1'
#
loop_
_entity.id
_entity.type
_entity.pdbx_description
1 polymer ?
#
loop_
_entity_poly.entity_id
_entity_poly.type
_entity_poly.pdbx_seq_one_letter_code
_entity_poly.pdbx_strand_id
1 'polypeptide(L)'
;MAGPIYIADAEGLRTVVLEGLTVLFHPRSGQTHIVAPPAPEILDVLCEGEADLDGLVARLRQRFDFDEAEGRAAIAARLSELEAAGLVRRS
;
A
#
# COMPACT_ATOMS: atom_id res chain seq x y z
N MET A 1 -0.52 15.60 -16.49
CA MET A 1 -0.85 16.12 -15.16
C MET A 1 -0.75 14.98 -14.16
N ALA A 2 -0.02 15.20 -13.06
CA ALA A 2 0.14 14.17 -12.05
C ALA A 2 -1.17 13.98 -11.28
N GLY A 3 -1.50 12.74 -10.94
CA GLY A 3 -2.63 12.44 -10.09
C GLY A 3 -2.33 12.76 -8.63
N PRO A 4 -3.20 12.40 -7.71
CA PRO A 4 -2.98 12.66 -6.30
C PRO A 4 -1.73 11.91 -5.80
N ILE A 5 -1.04 12.51 -4.84
CA ILE A 5 0.12 11.89 -4.21
C ILE A 5 -0.38 11.08 -3.01
N TYR A 6 0.05 9.84 -2.93
CA TYR A 6 -0.30 8.94 -1.84
C TYR A 6 0.82 8.90 -0.82
N ILE A 7 0.45 8.95 0.44
CA ILE A 7 1.37 8.98 1.57
C ILE A 7 0.97 7.87 2.53
N ALA A 8 1.93 7.04 2.92
CA ALA A 8 1.65 6.01 3.92
C ALA A 8 1.48 6.66 5.29
N ASP A 9 0.36 6.39 5.94
CA ASP A 9 0.10 6.82 7.31
C ASP A 9 0.24 5.59 8.21
N ALA A 10 1.48 5.13 8.30
CA ALA A 10 1.80 3.86 8.95
C ALA A 10 2.63 4.04 10.22
N GLU A 11 2.59 5.22 10.83
CA GLU A 11 3.35 5.48 12.05
C GLU A 11 2.86 4.56 13.17
N GLY A 12 3.78 3.79 13.74
CA GLY A 12 3.44 2.84 14.80
C GLY A 12 2.77 1.57 14.31
N LEU A 13 2.58 1.43 13.01
CA LEU A 13 1.96 0.24 12.44
C LEU A 13 2.89 -0.96 12.57
N ARG A 14 2.34 -2.08 13.03
CA ARG A 14 3.08 -3.34 13.12
C ARG A 14 2.56 -4.32 12.09
N THR A 15 3.50 -4.97 11.41
CA THR A 15 3.17 -5.94 10.37
C THR A 15 3.59 -7.33 10.84
N VAL A 16 2.66 -8.28 10.76
CA VAL A 16 2.92 -9.69 11.07
C VAL A 16 2.45 -10.51 9.88
N VAL A 17 3.31 -11.42 9.41
CA VAL A 17 2.96 -12.33 8.32
C VAL A 17 2.70 -13.70 8.92
N LEU A 18 1.48 -14.22 8.72
CA LEU A 18 1.06 -15.52 9.23
C LEU A 18 0.48 -16.34 8.10
N GLU A 19 1.11 -17.45 7.77
CA GLU A 19 0.61 -18.42 6.78
C GLU A 19 0.15 -17.77 5.48
N GLY A 20 0.96 -16.83 4.96
CA GLY A 20 0.64 -16.15 3.70
C GLY A 20 -0.32 -14.98 3.84
N LEU A 21 -0.80 -14.70 5.05
CA LEU A 21 -1.62 -13.53 5.32
C LEU A 21 -0.77 -12.45 5.99
N THR A 22 -0.98 -11.20 5.59
CA THR A 22 -0.34 -10.07 6.25
C THR A 22 -1.36 -9.39 7.15
N VAL A 23 -1.00 -9.30 8.43
CA VAL A 23 -1.83 -8.66 9.45
C VAL A 23 -1.16 -7.35 9.84
N LEU A 24 -1.89 -6.26 9.72
CA LEU A 24 -1.42 -4.93 10.10
C LEU A 24 -2.13 -4.53 11.39
N PHE A 25 -1.35 -4.30 12.42
CA PHE A 25 -1.88 -3.90 13.72
C PHE A 25 -1.48 -2.47 14.03
N HIS A 26 -2.47 -1.66 14.35
CA HIS A 26 -2.28 -0.25 14.68
C HIS A 26 -2.48 -0.07 16.19
N PRO A 27 -1.39 -0.04 16.99
CA PRO A 27 -1.52 0.00 18.45
C PRO A 27 -2.29 1.21 18.98
N ARG A 28 -2.16 2.34 18.29
CA ARG A 28 -2.79 3.58 18.72
C ARG A 28 -4.31 3.50 18.72
N SER A 29 -4.90 2.88 17.68
CA SER A 29 -6.35 2.73 17.57
C SER A 29 -6.84 1.38 18.05
N GLY A 30 -5.94 0.41 18.22
CA GLY A 30 -6.28 -0.97 18.52
C GLY A 30 -6.86 -1.73 17.34
N GLN A 31 -6.86 -1.13 16.16
CA GLN A 31 -7.42 -1.76 14.97
C GLN A 31 -6.44 -2.75 14.34
N THR A 32 -7.01 -3.84 13.83
CA THR A 32 -6.26 -4.87 13.12
C THR A 32 -6.85 -5.00 11.73
N HIS A 33 -5.96 -5.01 10.74
CA HIS A 33 -6.36 -5.16 9.33
C HIS A 33 -5.67 -6.38 8.74
N ILE A 34 -6.42 -7.19 8.03
CA ILE A 34 -5.84 -8.30 7.26
C ILE A 34 -5.82 -7.85 5.82
N VAL A 35 -4.63 -7.83 5.22
CA VAL A 35 -4.46 -7.32 3.87
C VAL A 35 -3.84 -8.39 2.97
N ALA A 36 -4.23 -8.36 1.70
CA ALA A 36 -3.73 -9.28 0.70
C ALA A 36 -2.76 -8.54 -0.24
N PRO A 37 -1.82 -9.25 -0.86
CA PRO A 37 -0.98 -8.62 -1.87
C PRO A 37 -1.83 -7.96 -2.95
N PRO A 38 -1.40 -6.84 -3.55
CA PRO A 38 -0.12 -6.17 -3.30
C PRO A 38 -0.15 -5.09 -2.20
N ALA A 39 -1.11 -5.11 -1.28
CA ALA A 39 -1.24 -4.06 -0.26
C ALA A 39 0.01 -3.90 0.62
N PRO A 40 0.62 -4.99 1.17
CA PRO A 40 1.84 -4.81 1.97
C PRO A 40 2.98 -4.20 1.17
N GLU A 41 3.12 -4.60 -0.09
CA GLU A 41 4.18 -4.10 -0.97
C GLU A 41 3.98 -2.61 -1.26
N ILE A 42 2.72 -2.19 -1.44
CA ILE A 42 2.37 -0.78 -1.64
C ILE A 42 2.78 0.05 -0.42
N LEU A 43 2.45 -0.43 0.78
CA LEU A 43 2.81 0.27 2.01
C LEU A 43 4.32 0.39 2.17
N ASP A 44 5.06 -0.69 1.86
CA ASP A 44 6.51 -0.67 1.95
C ASP A 44 7.11 0.41 1.04
N VAL A 45 6.64 0.51 -0.20
CA VAL A 45 7.13 1.50 -1.14
C VAL A 45 6.79 2.90 -0.68
N LEU A 46 5.56 3.12 -0.22
CA LEU A 46 5.12 4.44 0.23
C LEU A 46 5.81 4.87 1.52
N CYS A 47 6.21 3.93 2.37
CA CYS A 47 7.00 4.24 3.56
C CYS A 47 8.40 4.74 3.21
N GLU A 48 8.91 4.37 2.04
CA GLU A 48 10.20 4.86 1.55
C GLU A 48 10.09 6.27 0.96
N GLY A 49 8.91 6.64 0.48
CA GLY A 49 8.67 7.95 -0.08
C GLY A 49 7.30 8.03 -0.73
N GLU A 50 6.66 9.18 -0.62
CA GLU A 50 5.35 9.41 -1.22
C GLU A 50 5.42 9.31 -2.74
N ALA A 51 4.31 8.95 -3.38
CA ALA A 51 4.27 8.80 -4.82
C ALA A 51 2.83 8.89 -5.32
N ASP A 52 2.68 9.29 -6.59
CA ASP A 52 1.41 9.15 -7.28
C ASP A 52 1.28 7.70 -7.79
N LEU A 53 0.16 7.38 -8.42
CA LEU A 53 -0.08 6.03 -8.91
C LEU A 53 0.98 5.60 -9.93
N ASP A 54 1.34 6.48 -10.86
CA ASP A 54 2.35 6.16 -11.87
C ASP A 54 3.71 5.86 -11.24
N GLY A 55 4.11 6.67 -10.27
CA GLY A 55 5.37 6.46 -9.55
C GLY A 55 5.35 5.19 -8.74
N LEU A 56 4.22 4.87 -8.11
CA LEU A 56 4.07 3.65 -7.33
C LEU A 56 4.18 2.41 -8.23
N VAL A 57 3.49 2.41 -9.37
CA VAL A 57 3.55 1.31 -10.33
C VAL A 57 4.99 1.13 -10.81
N ALA A 58 5.68 2.22 -11.15
CA ALA A 58 7.06 2.15 -11.63
C ALA A 58 7.99 1.55 -10.57
N ARG A 59 7.85 1.97 -9.31
CA ARG A 59 8.68 1.44 -8.23
C ARG A 59 8.42 -0.03 -7.97
N LEU A 60 7.16 -0.44 -8.00
CA LEU A 60 6.80 -1.84 -7.80
C LEU A 60 7.29 -2.72 -8.94
N ARG A 61 7.28 -2.22 -10.18
CA ARG A 61 7.80 -2.97 -11.31
C ARG A 61 9.31 -3.17 -11.25
N GLN A 62 10.03 -2.33 -10.53
CA GLN A 62 11.45 -2.53 -10.29
C GLN A 62 11.73 -3.68 -9.34
N ARG A 63 10.77 -4.04 -8.52
CA ARG A 63 10.93 -5.08 -7.48
C ARG A 63 10.23 -6.38 -7.84
N PHE A 64 9.15 -6.28 -8.61
CA PHE A 64 8.29 -7.41 -8.94
C PHE A 64 8.00 -7.43 -10.42
N ASP A 65 7.90 -8.63 -10.97
CA ASP A 65 7.58 -8.80 -12.38
C ASP A 65 6.07 -8.99 -12.53
N PHE A 66 5.42 -8.05 -13.21
CA PHE A 66 3.98 -8.14 -13.45
C PHE A 66 3.60 -7.33 -14.69
N ASP A 67 2.46 -7.67 -15.29
CA ASP A 67 1.92 -6.91 -16.40
C ASP A 67 1.46 -5.54 -15.92
N GLU A 68 1.86 -4.47 -16.64
CA GLU A 68 1.58 -3.11 -16.20
C GLU A 68 0.08 -2.82 -16.08
N ALA A 69 -0.71 -3.23 -17.07
CA ALA A 69 -2.13 -2.92 -17.07
C ALA A 69 -2.86 -3.63 -15.93
N GLU A 70 -2.61 -4.94 -15.76
CA GLU A 70 -3.23 -5.71 -14.68
C GLU A 70 -2.71 -5.27 -13.32
N GLY A 71 -1.42 -5.01 -13.22
CA GLY A 71 -0.81 -4.55 -11.98
C GLY A 71 -1.32 -3.18 -11.56
N ARG A 72 -1.45 -2.26 -12.50
CA ARG A 72 -1.99 -0.92 -12.22
C ARG A 72 -3.40 -1.02 -11.65
N ALA A 73 -4.26 -1.85 -12.23
CA ALA A 73 -5.62 -2.03 -11.75
C ALA A 73 -5.64 -2.62 -10.34
N ALA A 74 -4.81 -3.63 -10.08
CA ALA A 74 -4.71 -4.24 -8.76
C ALA A 74 -4.18 -3.27 -7.72
N ILE A 75 -3.15 -2.50 -8.08
CA ILE A 75 -2.54 -1.50 -7.18
C ILE A 75 -3.56 -0.41 -6.86
N ALA A 76 -4.29 0.09 -7.87
CA ALA A 76 -5.31 1.11 -7.66
C ALA A 76 -6.42 0.62 -6.72
N ALA A 77 -6.86 -0.63 -6.89
CA ALA A 77 -7.88 -1.21 -6.04
C ALA A 77 -7.40 -1.33 -4.59
N ARG A 78 -6.16 -1.79 -4.39
CA ARG A 78 -5.60 -1.92 -3.04
C ARG A 78 -5.36 -0.57 -2.39
N LEU A 79 -4.93 0.45 -3.18
CA LEU A 79 -4.78 1.81 -2.65
C LEU A 79 -6.10 2.34 -2.11
N SER A 80 -7.21 2.11 -2.82
CA SER A 80 -8.53 2.55 -2.35
C SER A 80 -8.88 1.88 -1.03
N GLU A 81 -8.60 0.60 -0.88
CA GLU A 81 -8.86 -0.12 0.36
C GLU A 81 -7.98 0.41 1.50
N LEU A 82 -6.70 0.65 1.23
CA LEU A 82 -5.78 1.17 2.23
C LEU A 82 -6.17 2.59 2.66
N GLU A 83 -6.63 3.40 1.72
CA GLU A 83 -7.11 4.74 2.01
C GLU A 83 -8.37 4.69 2.88
N ALA A 84 -9.30 3.81 2.54
CA ALA A 84 -10.53 3.64 3.32
C ALA A 84 -10.23 3.15 4.74
N ALA A 85 -9.17 2.36 4.91
CA ALA A 85 -8.74 1.86 6.21
C ALA A 85 -7.94 2.88 7.01
N GLY A 86 -7.58 4.01 6.42
CA GLY A 86 -6.79 5.05 7.09
C GLY A 86 -5.29 4.77 7.12
N LEU A 87 -4.83 3.80 6.33
CA LEU A 87 -3.40 3.43 6.28
C LEU A 87 -2.63 4.21 5.22
N VAL A 88 -3.34 4.81 4.29
CA VAL A 88 -2.80 5.67 3.24
C VAL A 88 -3.70 6.89 3.12
N ARG A 89 -3.10 8.03 2.87
CA ARG A 89 -3.86 9.26 2.65
C ARG A 89 -3.38 9.94 1.38
N ARG A 90 -4.22 10.78 0.81
CA ARG A 90 -3.87 11.62 -0.34
C ARG A 90 -3.53 13.03 0.13
N SER A 91 -2.53 13.59 -0.51
CA SER A 91 -2.23 15.00 -0.27
C SER A 91 -3.11 15.90 -1.12
#